data_dd09cda725980dff7aa2dc6e19807e4d
#
_entry.id   dd09cda725980dff7aa2dc6e19807e4d
#
_cell.length_a   1.000
_cell.length_b   1.000
_cell.length_c   1.000
_cell.angle_alpha   90.00
_cell.angle_beta   90.00
_cell.angle_gamma   90.00
#
_symmetry.space_group_name_H-M   'P 1'
#
loop_
_entity.id
_entity.type
_entity.pdbx_description
1 polymer ?
#
loop_
_entity_poly.entity_id
_entity_poly.type
_entity_poly.pdbx_seq_one_letter_code
_entity_poly.pdbx_strand_id
1 'polypeptide(L)'
;MEMAQRIESRSPRIGEPAPDFRARSTGGEIQLSKLRGRWVIFFSHPADFTPVCSTEFAELARRQSEFDALETSLLGLSVDSLYSHMAWVRAIRETLGADVRFPIIEDPSMAIGHAYG
;
A
#
# COMPACT_ATOMS: atom_id res chain seq x y z
N MET A 1 -4.37 -31.25 -11.03
CA MET A 1 -4.53 -30.08 -11.73
C MET A 1 -4.96 -28.94 -10.84
N GLU A 2 -6.02 -29.00 -10.23
CA GLU A 2 -6.36 -27.92 -9.33
C GLU A 2 -5.43 -27.79 -8.18
N MET A 3 -4.82 -28.89 -7.81
CA MET A 3 -3.85 -28.89 -6.73
C MET A 3 -2.74 -27.92 -6.95
N ALA A 4 -2.18 -27.93 -8.15
CA ALA A 4 -1.05 -27.06 -8.44
C ALA A 4 -1.44 -25.61 -8.29
N GLN A 5 -2.65 -25.25 -8.67
CA GLN A 5 -3.11 -23.88 -8.58
C GLN A 5 -3.27 -23.40 -7.14
N ARG A 6 -3.67 -24.30 -6.27
CA ARG A 6 -3.83 -23.94 -4.87
C ARG A 6 -2.52 -23.71 -4.16
N ILE A 7 -1.45 -24.34 -4.65
CA ILE A 7 -0.15 -24.24 -4.01
C ILE A 7 0.46 -22.86 -4.21
N GLU A 8 0.03 -22.15 -5.22
CA GLU A 8 0.66 -20.91 -5.58
C GLU A 8 0.34 -19.75 -4.64
N SER A 9 -0.67 -19.91 -3.80
CA SER A 9 -1.01 -18.90 -2.81
C SER A 9 -0.14 -19.04 -1.59
N ARG A 10 1.06 -18.53 -1.66
CA ARG A 10 1.93 -18.47 -0.50
C ARG A 10 2.66 -17.14 -0.49
N SER A 11 3.05 -16.71 0.69
CA SER A 11 3.82 -15.50 0.84
C SER A 11 5.15 -15.61 0.11
N PRO A 12 5.59 -14.59 -0.59
CA PRO A 12 6.93 -14.57 -1.14
C PRO A 12 7.95 -14.64 -0.02
N ARG A 13 9.06 -15.30 -0.28
CA ARG A 13 10.14 -15.45 0.69
C ARG A 13 11.15 -14.35 0.51
N ILE A 14 11.92 -14.11 1.56
CA ILE A 14 13.01 -13.14 1.51
C ILE A 14 13.97 -13.55 0.39
N GLY A 15 14.34 -12.59 -0.46
CA GLY A 15 15.21 -12.83 -1.58
C GLY A 15 14.51 -13.23 -2.88
N GLU A 16 13.22 -13.55 -2.80
CA GLU A 16 12.45 -13.86 -4.00
C GLU A 16 11.90 -12.57 -4.62
N PRO A 17 11.67 -12.57 -5.94
CA PRO A 17 11.01 -11.43 -6.58
C PRO A 17 9.61 -11.23 -6.00
N ALA A 18 9.26 -9.99 -5.72
CA ALA A 18 7.92 -9.65 -5.26
C ALA A 18 6.93 -9.84 -6.42
N PRO A 19 5.74 -10.40 -6.18
CA PRO A 19 4.72 -10.48 -7.21
C PRO A 19 4.38 -9.10 -7.76
N ASP A 20 4.39 -8.98 -9.09
CA ASP A 20 4.01 -7.72 -9.72
C ASP A 20 2.50 -7.54 -9.68
N PHE A 21 2.06 -6.29 -9.73
CA PHE A 21 0.64 -5.99 -9.78
C PHE A 21 0.43 -4.61 -10.40
N ARG A 22 -0.80 -4.40 -10.83
CA ARG A 22 -1.26 -3.10 -11.30
C ARG A 22 -2.57 -2.80 -10.57
N ALA A 23 -2.70 -1.60 -10.02
CA ALA A 23 -3.87 -1.25 -9.24
C ALA A 23 -4.09 0.25 -9.22
N ARG A 24 -5.33 0.65 -8.94
CA ARG A 24 -5.63 2.06 -8.71
C ARG A 24 -5.21 2.45 -7.30
N SER A 25 -4.80 3.68 -7.16
CA SER A 25 -4.39 4.22 -5.87
C SER A 25 -4.79 5.69 -5.76
N THR A 26 -4.59 6.25 -4.58
CA THR A 26 -4.81 7.68 -4.37
C THR A 26 -3.84 8.55 -5.18
N GLY A 27 -2.75 7.97 -5.66
CA GLY A 27 -1.76 8.66 -6.50
C GLY A 27 -1.85 8.27 -7.97
N GLY A 28 -2.96 7.66 -8.40
CA GLY A 28 -3.13 7.19 -9.77
C GLY A 28 -2.88 5.70 -9.90
N GLU A 29 -2.80 5.21 -11.12
CA GLU A 29 -2.52 3.79 -11.34
C GLU A 29 -1.08 3.47 -11.01
N ILE A 30 -0.86 2.40 -10.25
CA ILE A 30 0.46 1.94 -9.82
C ILE A 30 0.70 0.56 -10.41
N GLN A 31 1.89 0.36 -10.97
CA GLN A 31 2.40 -0.95 -11.32
C GLN A 31 3.73 -1.13 -10.61
N LEU A 32 3.82 -2.16 -9.77
CA LEU A 32 4.99 -2.33 -8.90
C LEU A 32 6.30 -2.42 -9.71
N SER A 33 6.30 -3.17 -10.80
CA SER A 33 7.51 -3.35 -11.60
C SER A 33 8.06 -2.06 -12.20
N LYS A 34 7.24 -1.01 -12.30
CA LYS A 34 7.70 0.29 -12.80
C LYS A 34 8.41 1.11 -11.74
N LEU A 35 8.46 0.64 -10.50
CA LEU A 35 9.16 1.32 -9.42
C LEU A 35 10.58 0.80 -9.22
N ARG A 36 11.07 -0.03 -10.12
CA ARG A 36 12.44 -0.55 -10.05
C ARG A 36 13.45 0.60 -10.06
N GLY A 37 14.54 0.40 -9.35
CA GLY A 37 15.56 1.43 -9.18
C GLY A 37 15.41 2.22 -7.89
N ARG A 38 14.35 1.97 -7.14
CA ARG A 38 14.11 2.59 -5.83
C ARG A 38 13.73 1.49 -4.84
N TRP A 39 13.97 1.76 -3.57
CA TRP A 39 13.42 0.93 -2.51
C TRP A 39 11.92 1.17 -2.41
N VAL A 40 11.19 0.11 -2.10
CA VAL A 40 9.74 0.21 -1.91
C VAL A 40 9.39 -0.44 -0.58
N ILE A 41 8.72 0.31 0.28
CA ILE A 41 8.12 -0.24 1.48
C ILE A 41 6.63 -0.39 1.18
N PHE A 42 6.21 -1.64 1.01
CA PHE A 42 4.83 -1.99 0.69
C PHE A 42 4.19 -2.59 1.94
N PHE A 43 3.13 -1.97 2.42
CA PHE A 43 2.52 -2.38 3.69
C PHE A 43 1.00 -2.35 3.59
N SER A 44 0.36 -3.19 4.37
CA SER A 44 -1.10 -3.27 4.40
C SER A 44 -1.62 -2.78 5.74
N HIS A 45 -2.88 -2.32 5.74
CA HIS A 45 -3.59 -1.97 6.95
C HIS A 45 -4.99 -2.59 6.89
N PRO A 46 -5.60 -2.92 8.04
CA PRO A 46 -6.87 -3.66 8.05
C PRO A 46 -8.05 -2.84 7.53
N ALA A 47 -8.10 -1.55 7.83
CA ALA A 47 -9.21 -0.71 7.38
C ALA A 47 -8.89 0.76 7.52
N ASP A 48 -9.44 1.57 6.61
CA ASP A 48 -9.38 3.02 6.71
C ASP A 48 -10.17 3.49 7.94
N PHE A 49 -9.87 4.69 8.42
CA PHE A 49 -10.58 5.34 9.51
C PHE A 49 -10.47 4.64 10.86
N THR A 50 -9.50 3.73 11.03
CA THR A 50 -9.23 3.15 12.35
C THR A 50 -8.22 4.02 13.09
N PRO A 51 -8.32 4.13 14.45
CA PRO A 51 -7.46 5.08 15.17
C PRO A 51 -5.97 4.82 15.04
N VAL A 52 -5.53 3.57 15.22
CA VAL A 52 -4.12 3.23 15.16
C VAL A 52 -3.59 3.42 13.74
N CYS A 53 -4.32 2.96 12.73
CA CYS A 53 -3.90 3.15 11.33
C CYS A 53 -3.79 4.62 10.98
N SER A 54 -4.71 5.45 11.46
CA SER A 54 -4.68 6.88 11.19
C SER A 54 -3.43 7.54 11.77
N THR A 55 -3.06 7.19 12.99
CA THR A 55 -1.87 7.77 13.63
C THR A 55 -0.58 7.26 12.97
N GLU A 56 -0.55 6.01 12.57
CA GLU A 56 0.62 5.46 11.86
C GLU A 56 0.81 6.12 10.51
N PHE A 57 -0.27 6.27 9.75
CA PHE A 57 -0.20 6.95 8.45
C PHE A 57 0.21 8.40 8.60
N ALA A 58 -0.30 9.08 9.62
CA ALA A 58 0.08 10.45 9.90
C ALA A 58 1.58 10.55 10.19
N GLU A 59 2.12 9.62 10.97
CA GLU A 59 3.55 9.62 11.28
C GLU A 59 4.41 9.34 10.05
N LEU A 60 4.01 8.38 9.23
CA LEU A 60 4.72 8.12 7.96
C LEU A 60 4.67 9.34 7.05
N ALA A 61 3.52 10.02 7.01
CA ALA A 61 3.38 11.22 6.19
C ALA A 61 4.29 12.35 6.67
N ARG A 62 4.44 12.51 7.98
CA ARG A 62 5.34 13.52 8.54
C ARG A 62 6.79 13.25 8.22
N ARG A 63 7.14 11.99 7.99
CA ARG A 63 8.51 11.57 7.67
C ARG A 63 8.73 11.35 6.19
N GLN A 64 7.79 11.79 5.35
CA GLN A 64 7.89 11.58 3.90
C GLN A 64 9.24 12.03 3.34
N SER A 65 9.73 13.19 3.77
CA SER A 65 11.01 13.72 3.27
C SER A 65 12.19 12.84 3.64
N GLU A 66 12.14 12.14 4.79
CA GLU A 66 13.21 11.22 5.19
C GLU A 66 13.24 10.01 4.26
N PHE A 67 12.07 9.48 3.89
CA PHE A 67 12.01 8.37 2.93
C PHE A 67 12.44 8.82 1.54
N ASP A 68 12.02 10.01 1.13
CA ASP A 68 12.44 10.56 -0.17
C ASP A 68 13.96 10.70 -0.25
N ALA A 69 14.60 11.14 0.82
CA ALA A 69 16.05 11.28 0.87
C ALA A 69 16.76 9.92 0.75
N LEU A 70 16.09 8.84 1.14
CA LEU A 70 16.60 7.49 1.01
C LEU A 70 16.17 6.81 -0.29
N GLU A 71 15.59 7.57 -1.22
CA GLU A 71 15.07 7.05 -2.49
C GLU A 71 14.13 5.88 -2.28
N THR A 72 13.25 6.01 -1.29
CA THR A 72 12.32 4.96 -0.87
C THR A 72 10.89 5.41 -1.10
N SER A 73 10.11 4.60 -1.81
CA SER A 73 8.68 4.83 -2.03
C SER A 73 7.87 4.08 -0.99
N LEU A 74 6.81 4.72 -0.50
CA LEU A 74 5.86 4.10 0.42
C LEU A 74 4.60 3.77 -0.36
N LEU A 75 4.08 2.55 -0.17
CA LEU A 75 2.82 2.12 -0.78
C LEU A 75 1.96 1.48 0.30
N GLY A 76 0.79 2.07 0.58
CA GLY A 76 -0.19 1.47 1.47
C GLY A 76 -1.20 0.66 0.68
N LEU A 77 -1.84 -0.31 1.33
CA LEU A 77 -2.85 -1.15 0.69
C LEU A 77 -3.89 -1.60 1.71
N SER A 78 -5.15 -1.57 1.31
CA SER A 78 -6.21 -2.27 2.02
C SER A 78 -7.32 -2.64 1.05
N VAL A 79 -8.28 -3.42 1.53
CA VAL A 79 -9.45 -3.84 0.72
C VAL A 79 -10.46 -2.71 0.52
N ASP A 80 -10.34 -1.62 1.26
CA ASP A 80 -11.26 -0.49 1.12
C ASP A 80 -11.15 0.12 -0.27
N SER A 81 -12.23 0.78 -0.70
CA SER A 81 -12.28 1.38 -2.02
C SER A 81 -11.39 2.61 -2.13
N LEU A 82 -11.05 2.96 -3.37
CA LEU A 82 -10.30 4.17 -3.66
C LEU A 82 -10.99 5.41 -3.06
N TYR A 83 -12.30 5.45 -3.11
CA TYR A 83 -13.05 6.60 -2.57
C TYR A 83 -12.92 6.69 -1.06
N SER A 84 -12.93 5.55 -0.37
CA SER A 84 -12.68 5.51 1.07
C SER A 84 -11.27 6.02 1.38
N HIS A 85 -10.28 5.57 0.64
CA HIS A 85 -8.89 6.02 0.81
C HIS A 85 -8.78 7.53 0.65
N MET A 86 -9.41 8.09 -0.36
CA MET A 86 -9.36 9.53 -0.61
C MET A 86 -10.00 10.32 0.52
N ALA A 87 -11.15 9.85 1.01
CA ALA A 87 -11.83 10.49 2.15
C ALA A 87 -10.98 10.39 3.42
N TRP A 88 -10.31 9.26 3.62
CA TRP A 88 -9.45 9.04 4.78
C TRP A 88 -8.22 9.95 4.76
N VAL A 89 -7.58 10.08 3.62
CA VAL A 89 -6.44 11.00 3.46
C VAL A 89 -6.85 12.42 3.82
N ARG A 90 -8.04 12.85 3.38
CA ARG A 90 -8.57 14.15 3.73
C ARG A 90 -8.83 14.28 5.23
N ALA A 91 -9.43 13.26 5.82
CA ALA A 91 -9.72 13.26 7.26
C ALA A 91 -8.45 13.31 8.09
N ILE A 92 -7.40 12.60 7.70
CA ILE A 92 -6.11 12.65 8.40
C ILE A 92 -5.54 14.05 8.35
N ARG A 93 -5.61 14.72 7.21
CA ARG A 93 -5.13 16.09 7.09
C ARG A 93 -5.93 17.04 7.98
N GLU A 94 -7.25 16.91 7.99
CA GLU A 94 -8.12 17.80 8.75
C GLU A 94 -8.02 17.58 10.26
N THR A 95 -7.86 16.34 10.70
CA THR A 95 -7.87 16.03 12.12
C THR A 95 -6.49 15.92 12.75
N LEU A 96 -5.50 15.43 11.99
CA LEU A 96 -4.15 15.19 12.51
C LEU A 96 -3.09 16.10 11.90
N GLY A 97 -3.48 16.93 10.94
CA GLY A 97 -2.58 17.91 10.34
C GLY A 97 -1.45 17.30 9.51
N ALA A 98 -1.60 16.05 9.08
CA ALA A 98 -0.59 15.37 8.29
C ALA A 98 -1.09 15.16 6.86
N ASP A 99 -0.23 15.41 5.88
CA ASP A 99 -0.55 15.29 4.46
C ASP A 99 0.01 13.99 3.90
N VAL A 100 -0.87 13.00 3.73
CA VAL A 100 -0.48 11.68 3.22
C VAL A 100 -0.32 11.79 1.70
N ARG A 101 0.94 11.87 1.25
CA ARG A 101 1.26 12.00 -0.17
C ARG A 101 1.65 10.70 -0.83
N PHE A 102 1.96 9.67 -0.06
CA PHE A 102 2.25 8.35 -0.65
C PHE A 102 0.95 7.67 -1.06
N PRO A 103 1.00 6.86 -2.14
CA PRO A 103 -0.21 6.20 -2.64
C PRO A 103 -0.78 5.16 -1.70
N ILE A 104 -2.10 5.08 -1.65
CA ILE A 104 -2.82 4.01 -0.96
C ILE A 104 -3.58 3.23 -2.03
N ILE A 105 -3.25 1.96 -2.17
CA ILE A 105 -3.77 1.08 -3.22
C ILE A 105 -5.08 0.46 -2.74
N GLU A 106 -6.08 0.41 -3.63
CA GLU A 106 -7.30 -0.34 -3.36
C GLU A 106 -7.13 -1.79 -3.81
N ASP A 107 -7.61 -2.73 -3.01
CA ASP A 107 -7.55 -4.16 -3.32
C ASP A 107 -8.89 -4.83 -2.98
N PRO A 108 -10.00 -4.38 -3.59
CA PRO A 108 -11.33 -4.85 -3.19
C PRO A 108 -11.56 -6.34 -3.42
N SER A 109 -10.91 -6.92 -4.41
CA SER A 109 -11.01 -8.36 -4.67
C SER A 109 -10.05 -9.19 -3.85
N MET A 110 -9.15 -8.55 -3.10
CA MET A 110 -8.08 -9.19 -2.34
C MET A 110 -7.07 -9.94 -3.22
N ALA A 111 -7.05 -9.65 -4.53
CA ALA A 111 -6.15 -10.33 -5.45
C ALA A 111 -4.68 -10.08 -5.09
N ILE A 112 -4.33 -8.83 -4.76
CA ILE A 112 -2.97 -8.50 -4.37
C ILE A 112 -2.65 -9.12 -3.01
N GLY A 113 -3.57 -9.03 -2.07
CA GLY A 113 -3.40 -9.66 -0.76
C GLY A 113 -3.12 -11.16 -0.88
N HIS A 114 -3.86 -11.85 -1.74
CA HIS A 114 -3.65 -13.27 -1.96
C HIS A 114 -2.30 -13.56 -2.62
N ALA A 115 -1.86 -12.71 -3.53
CA ALA A 115 -0.56 -12.89 -4.19
C ALA A 115 0.60 -12.80 -3.20
N TYR A 116 0.41 -12.05 -2.13
CA TYR A 116 1.45 -11.89 -1.11
C TYR A 116 1.25 -12.80 0.09
N GLY A 117 0.19 -13.60 0.10
CA GLY A 117 -0.13 -14.52 1.19
C GLY A 117 -0.87 -13.85 2.31
#